data_dc7df8c06d0f0aeb399728060bfa7450
#
_entry.id   dc7df8c06d0f0aeb399728060bfa7450
#
_cell.length_a   1.000
_cell.length_b   1.000
_cell.length_c   1.000
_cell.angle_alpha   90.00
_cell.angle_beta   90.00
_cell.angle_gamma   90.00
#
_symmetry.space_group_name_H-M   'P 1'
#
loop_
_entity.id
_entity.type
_entity.pdbx_description
1 polymer ?
#
loop_
_entity_poly.entity_id
_entity_poly.type
_entity_poly.pdbx_seq_one_letter_code
_entity_poly.pdbx_strand_id
1 'polypeptide(L)'
;MKMNSKFKPLGYIVYEGPSLLDGSPIVIIINKIKAASKNAKTGALVQSFIIRSDINPVEALKTGADAAICGHCIHRPSLAAYTGAPPCYVNVGRSVLMVYNAYKRGRYVKASPNEVAHYLTGLKLRIGTYGDGAAAPVTIWQQLTQFTADHVGYSHQWLNPSFDHAAWSKLVMASADTIDEAIT
;
A
#
# COMPACT_ATOMS: atom_id res chain seq x y z
N MET A 1 26.88 -17.96 -1.27
CA MET A 1 27.23 -16.57 -0.85
C MET A 1 26.86 -16.42 0.63
N LYS A 2 27.83 -16.34 1.55
CA LYS A 2 27.54 -16.22 3.00
C LYS A 2 26.93 -14.86 3.29
N MET A 3 25.64 -14.82 3.63
CA MET A 3 24.98 -13.59 4.07
C MET A 3 25.67 -13.09 5.34
N ASN A 4 26.12 -11.83 5.28
CA ASN A 4 26.78 -11.14 6.39
C ASN A 4 25.80 -11.11 7.59
N SER A 5 26.16 -11.75 8.70
CA SER A 5 25.32 -12.03 9.88
C SER A 5 24.76 -10.78 10.60
N LYS A 6 25.11 -9.58 10.16
CA LYS A 6 24.66 -8.30 10.75
C LYS A 6 23.50 -7.60 9.99
N PHE A 7 23.17 -8.04 8.78
CA PHE A 7 22.08 -7.41 8.01
C PHE A 7 20.74 -8.03 8.37
N LYS A 8 19.92 -7.31 9.14
CA LYS A 8 18.52 -7.66 9.39
C LYS A 8 17.62 -6.78 8.51
N PRO A 9 16.93 -7.34 7.51
CA PRO A 9 16.04 -6.55 6.66
C PRO A 9 14.88 -5.99 7.47
N LEU A 10 14.42 -4.80 7.10
CA LEU A 10 13.25 -4.14 7.71
C LEU A 10 11.91 -4.71 7.18
N GLY A 11 11.97 -5.45 6.09
CA GLY A 11 10.83 -6.06 5.42
C GLY A 11 11.19 -6.47 4.00
N TYR A 12 10.18 -6.58 3.14
CA TYR A 12 10.30 -7.16 1.82
C TYR A 12 9.75 -6.23 0.75
N ILE A 13 10.43 -6.17 -0.41
CA ILE A 13 9.90 -5.62 -1.65
C ILE A 13 9.24 -6.77 -2.40
N VAL A 14 7.93 -6.70 -2.60
CA VAL A 14 7.14 -7.75 -3.26
C VAL A 14 6.72 -7.38 -4.68
N TYR A 15 6.86 -6.11 -5.04
CA TYR A 15 6.63 -5.61 -6.38
C TYR A 15 7.47 -4.36 -6.63
N GLU A 16 8.02 -4.25 -7.82
CA GLU A 16 8.70 -3.07 -8.32
C GLU A 16 8.44 -3.02 -9.84
N GLY A 17 7.67 -2.06 -10.28
CA GLY A 17 7.22 -1.98 -11.66
C GLY A 17 6.29 -0.79 -11.91
N PRO A 18 5.62 -0.74 -13.08
CA PRO A 18 4.69 0.32 -13.40
C PRO A 18 3.41 0.24 -12.58
N SER A 19 2.88 1.40 -12.20
CA SER A 19 1.52 1.50 -11.66
C SER A 19 0.50 1.14 -12.73
N LEU A 20 -0.55 0.41 -12.34
CA LEU A 20 -1.70 0.15 -13.22
C LEU A 20 -2.60 1.39 -13.36
N LEU A 21 -2.41 2.43 -12.54
CA LEU A 21 -3.23 3.66 -12.57
C LEU A 21 -2.72 4.66 -13.61
N ASP A 22 -1.39 4.76 -13.81
CA ASP A 22 -0.82 5.77 -14.72
C ASP A 22 0.51 5.37 -15.38
N GLY A 23 0.98 4.12 -15.15
CA GLY A 23 2.26 3.63 -15.70
C GLY A 23 3.52 4.10 -14.97
N SER A 24 3.40 4.96 -13.99
CA SER A 24 4.56 5.48 -13.23
C SER A 24 5.24 4.39 -12.40
N PRO A 25 6.56 4.53 -12.13
CA PRO A 25 7.29 3.51 -11.37
C PRO A 25 6.89 3.53 -9.89
N ILE A 26 6.44 2.37 -9.40
CA ILE A 26 6.04 2.16 -8.00
C ILE A 26 6.77 0.98 -7.37
N VAL A 27 6.72 0.92 -6.05
CA VAL A 27 7.21 -0.22 -5.26
C VAL A 27 6.21 -0.56 -4.17
N ILE A 28 5.98 -1.87 -3.95
CA ILE A 28 5.21 -2.38 -2.81
C ILE A 28 6.16 -2.96 -1.78
N ILE A 29 6.05 -2.47 -0.56
CA ILE A 29 6.87 -2.86 0.58
C ILE A 29 5.98 -3.44 1.67
N ILE A 30 6.29 -4.66 2.10
CA ILE A 30 5.70 -5.30 3.28
C ILE A 30 6.68 -5.10 4.44
N ASN A 31 6.28 -4.31 5.44
CA ASN A 31 7.10 -4.11 6.63
C ASN A 31 7.09 -5.35 7.53
N LYS A 32 8.26 -5.70 8.06
CA LYS A 32 8.39 -6.78 9.02
C LYS A 32 7.85 -6.35 10.38
N ILE A 33 6.96 -7.14 10.98
CA ILE A 33 6.59 -6.94 12.38
C ILE A 33 7.82 -7.25 13.25
N LYS A 34 8.25 -6.28 14.04
CA LYS A 34 9.35 -6.45 15.00
C LYS A 34 8.85 -6.71 16.43
N ALA A 35 7.67 -6.21 16.75
CA ALA A 35 7.00 -6.36 18.04
C ALA A 35 5.52 -5.99 17.87
N ALA A 36 4.66 -6.39 18.81
CA ALA A 36 3.28 -5.94 18.83
C ALA A 36 3.25 -4.40 18.81
N SER A 37 2.52 -3.82 17.88
CA SER A 37 2.37 -2.37 17.78
C SER A 37 1.65 -1.86 19.04
N LYS A 38 2.22 -0.85 19.70
CA LYS A 38 1.53 -0.13 20.78
C LYS A 38 0.44 0.82 20.24
N ASN A 39 0.31 0.96 18.93
CA ASN A 39 -0.70 1.79 18.30
C ASN A 39 -2.05 1.06 18.30
N ALA A 40 -2.96 1.48 19.17
CA ALA A 40 -4.30 0.91 19.29
C ALA A 40 -5.13 0.95 17.99
N LYS A 41 -4.83 1.90 17.06
CA LYS A 41 -5.55 2.04 15.79
C LYS A 41 -5.14 0.99 14.74
N THR A 42 -3.92 0.49 14.76
CA THR A 42 -3.41 -0.46 13.77
C THR A 42 -3.21 -1.87 14.33
N GLY A 43 -3.20 -2.02 15.65
CA GLY A 43 -3.02 -3.32 16.30
C GLY A 43 -1.76 -4.06 15.81
N ALA A 44 -1.85 -5.38 15.71
CA ALA A 44 -0.78 -6.27 15.27
C ALA A 44 -0.79 -6.52 13.74
N LEU A 45 -1.39 -5.62 12.93
CA LEU A 45 -1.43 -5.76 11.48
C LEU A 45 -0.05 -5.55 10.85
N VAL A 46 0.36 -6.46 9.98
CA VAL A 46 1.48 -6.23 9.06
C VAL A 46 1.08 -5.11 8.10
N GLN A 47 1.97 -4.17 7.89
CA GLN A 47 1.69 -2.98 7.09
C GLN A 47 2.28 -3.14 5.68
N SER A 48 1.48 -2.84 4.66
CA SER A 48 1.97 -2.69 3.29
C SER A 48 1.97 -1.22 2.88
N PHE A 49 3.01 -0.82 2.16
CA PHE A 49 3.17 0.53 1.62
C PHE A 49 3.34 0.46 0.12
N ILE A 50 2.54 1.23 -0.60
CA ILE A 50 2.65 1.43 -2.03
C ILE A 50 3.15 2.86 -2.22
N ILE A 51 4.33 3.01 -2.80
CA ILE A 51 4.97 4.32 -2.95
C ILE A 51 5.58 4.45 -4.35
N ARG A 52 5.77 5.68 -4.80
CA ARG A 52 6.62 5.95 -5.96
C ARG A 52 8.04 5.49 -5.64
N SER A 53 8.69 4.79 -6.58
CA SER A 53 10.07 4.33 -6.37
C SER A 53 11.10 5.39 -6.68
N ASP A 54 10.75 6.40 -7.49
CA ASP A 54 11.62 7.45 -8.02
C ASP A 54 11.48 8.80 -7.33
N ILE A 55 10.31 9.13 -6.78
CA ILE A 55 9.98 10.42 -6.17
C ILE A 55 9.77 10.27 -4.66
N ASN A 56 10.31 11.21 -3.89
CA ASN A 56 10.05 11.32 -2.46
C ASN A 56 8.53 11.49 -2.20
N PRO A 57 7.92 10.76 -1.25
CA PRO A 57 6.48 10.82 -1.00
C PRO A 57 5.94 12.21 -0.68
N VAL A 58 6.72 13.06 0.02
CA VAL A 58 6.31 14.44 0.32
C VAL A 58 6.29 15.29 -0.95
N GLU A 59 7.25 15.08 -1.84
CA GLU A 59 7.29 15.74 -3.13
C GLU A 59 6.18 15.23 -4.06
N ALA A 60 5.91 13.93 -4.05
CA ALA A 60 4.82 13.35 -4.81
C ALA A 60 3.45 13.98 -4.45
N LEU A 61 3.21 14.24 -3.15
CA LEU A 61 2.00 14.95 -2.71
C LEU A 61 1.93 16.39 -3.24
N LYS A 62 3.06 17.12 -3.22
CA LYS A 62 3.11 18.52 -3.67
C LYS A 62 2.87 18.65 -5.17
N THR A 63 3.39 17.73 -5.94
CA THR A 63 3.34 17.73 -7.41
C THR A 63 2.13 17.00 -7.98
N GLY A 64 1.33 16.31 -7.16
CA GLY A 64 0.23 15.47 -7.60
C GLY A 64 0.68 14.11 -8.16
N ALA A 65 1.98 13.79 -8.11
CA ALA A 65 2.51 12.51 -8.57
C ALA A 65 2.06 11.31 -7.71
N ASP A 66 1.42 11.57 -6.57
CA ASP A 66 0.73 10.58 -5.75
C ASP A 66 -0.49 9.95 -6.46
N ALA A 67 -0.93 10.49 -7.62
CA ALA A 67 -1.91 9.87 -8.51
C ALA A 67 -1.54 8.43 -8.88
N ALA A 68 -0.25 8.17 -9.06
CA ALA A 68 0.28 6.85 -9.38
C ALA A 68 -0.06 5.77 -8.34
N ILE A 69 -0.34 6.15 -7.12
CA ILE A 69 -0.57 5.21 -6.01
C ILE A 69 -1.93 5.39 -5.33
N CYS A 70 -2.62 6.49 -5.56
CA CYS A 70 -3.90 6.80 -4.94
C CYS A 70 -5.03 7.02 -5.96
N GLY A 71 -4.69 7.16 -7.26
CA GLY A 71 -5.67 7.32 -8.35
C GLY A 71 -6.64 8.47 -8.14
N HIS A 72 -7.93 8.13 -8.19
CA HIS A 72 -9.03 9.09 -8.07
C HIS A 72 -9.47 9.41 -6.64
N CYS A 73 -8.73 8.98 -5.61
CA CYS A 73 -9.07 9.29 -4.22
C CYS A 73 -9.19 10.80 -4.01
N ILE A 74 -10.39 11.27 -3.62
CA ILE A 74 -10.70 12.70 -3.43
C ILE A 74 -9.94 13.33 -2.26
N HIS A 75 -9.42 12.51 -1.34
CA HIS A 75 -8.63 12.95 -0.18
C HIS A 75 -7.17 13.27 -0.52
N ARG A 76 -6.74 13.06 -1.76
CA ARG A 76 -5.42 13.52 -2.21
C ARG A 76 -5.35 15.03 -2.10
N PRO A 77 -4.26 15.62 -1.56
CA PRO A 77 -4.17 17.07 -1.36
C PRO A 77 -4.46 17.89 -2.63
N SER A 78 -4.01 17.40 -3.77
CA SER A 78 -4.27 18.03 -5.08
C SER A 78 -5.75 18.04 -5.48
N LEU A 79 -6.55 17.06 -5.04
CA LEU A 79 -7.99 16.98 -5.31
C LEU A 79 -8.82 17.57 -4.15
N ALA A 80 -8.46 17.33 -2.91
CA ALA A 80 -9.15 17.86 -1.73
C ALA A 80 -9.28 19.39 -1.76
N ALA A 81 -8.30 20.08 -2.31
CA ALA A 81 -8.32 21.54 -2.49
C ALA A 81 -9.46 22.02 -3.41
N TYR A 82 -9.91 21.20 -4.37
CA TYR A 82 -10.99 21.53 -5.31
C TYR A 82 -12.34 20.96 -4.88
N THR A 83 -12.35 19.78 -4.24
CA THR A 83 -13.58 19.09 -3.86
C THR A 83 -14.10 19.50 -2.50
N GLY A 84 -13.29 20.18 -1.67
CA GLY A 84 -13.59 20.46 -0.27
C GLY A 84 -13.58 19.23 0.63
N ALA A 85 -13.17 18.07 0.11
CA ALA A 85 -13.03 16.85 0.90
C ALA A 85 -11.94 17.00 1.98
N PRO A 86 -12.09 16.35 3.14
CA PRO A 86 -11.03 16.36 4.13
C PRO A 86 -9.76 15.72 3.56
N PRO A 87 -8.57 16.29 3.82
CA PRO A 87 -7.33 15.72 3.30
C PRO A 87 -7.04 14.35 3.91
N CYS A 88 -6.26 13.54 3.20
CA CYS A 88 -5.83 12.22 3.65
C CYS A 88 -5.23 12.28 5.06
N TYR A 89 -5.70 11.41 5.95
CA TYR A 89 -5.24 11.35 7.35
C TYR A 89 -3.82 10.77 7.50
N VAL A 90 -3.25 10.20 6.44
CA VAL A 90 -1.91 9.61 6.49
C VAL A 90 -0.85 10.70 6.55
N ASN A 91 -0.09 10.75 7.65
CA ASN A 91 1.04 11.66 7.76
C ASN A 91 2.23 11.16 6.95
N VAL A 92 2.33 11.61 5.71
CA VAL A 92 3.34 11.17 4.74
C VAL A 92 4.76 11.59 5.15
N GLY A 93 4.91 12.70 5.85
CA GLY A 93 6.21 13.21 6.33
C GLY A 93 6.82 12.36 7.46
N ARG A 94 6.11 11.38 7.99
CA ARG A 94 6.59 10.50 9.06
C ARG A 94 6.83 9.07 8.54
N SER A 95 5.90 8.14 8.80
CA SER A 95 6.09 6.71 8.52
C SER A 95 6.36 6.43 7.05
N VAL A 96 5.64 7.07 6.13
CA VAL A 96 5.80 6.85 4.68
C VAL A 96 7.16 7.33 4.21
N LEU A 97 7.60 8.52 4.64
CA LEU A 97 8.92 9.05 4.33
C LEU A 97 10.03 8.17 4.91
N MET A 98 9.85 7.61 6.11
CA MET A 98 10.81 6.67 6.70
C MET A 98 10.93 5.39 5.88
N VAL A 99 9.81 4.85 5.38
CA VAL A 99 9.78 3.67 4.49
C VAL A 99 10.51 3.98 3.18
N TYR A 100 10.22 5.10 2.54
CA TYR A 100 10.90 5.53 1.32
C TYR A 100 12.42 5.67 1.53
N ASN A 101 12.83 6.37 2.57
CA ASN A 101 14.25 6.56 2.88
C ASN A 101 14.96 5.22 3.19
N ALA A 102 14.28 4.28 3.84
CA ALA A 102 14.81 2.94 4.07
C ALA A 102 14.91 2.13 2.77
N TYR A 103 13.93 2.26 1.87
CA TYR A 103 13.97 1.69 0.53
C TYR A 103 15.18 2.20 -0.27
N LYS A 104 15.38 3.51 -0.34
CA LYS A 104 16.51 4.13 -1.04
C LYS A 104 17.87 3.72 -0.46
N ARG A 105 17.93 3.33 0.82
CA ARG A 105 19.15 2.81 1.48
C ARG A 105 19.29 1.28 1.38
N GLY A 106 18.46 0.59 0.58
CA GLY A 106 18.53 -0.85 0.39
C GLY A 106 18.26 -1.67 1.67
N ARG A 107 17.39 -1.17 2.57
CA ARG A 107 17.07 -1.85 3.84
C ARG A 107 15.98 -2.91 3.71
N TYR A 108 15.38 -3.06 2.55
CA TYR A 108 14.40 -4.08 2.21
C TYR A 108 14.99 -5.11 1.26
N VAL A 109 14.55 -6.35 1.36
CA VAL A 109 15.00 -7.46 0.50
C VAL A 109 13.91 -7.74 -0.53
N LYS A 110 14.30 -7.95 -1.78
CA LYS A 110 13.36 -8.42 -2.81
C LYS A 110 13.01 -9.88 -2.54
N ALA A 111 11.72 -10.18 -2.54
CA ALA A 111 11.17 -11.51 -2.43
C ALA A 111 9.87 -11.60 -3.25
N SER A 112 9.57 -12.77 -3.77
CA SER A 112 8.29 -12.98 -4.46
C SER A 112 7.12 -12.86 -3.47
N PRO A 113 5.91 -12.48 -3.94
CA PRO A 113 4.72 -12.46 -3.08
C PRO A 113 4.45 -13.80 -2.40
N ASN A 114 4.67 -14.92 -3.09
CA ASN A 114 4.50 -16.26 -2.52
C ASN A 114 5.49 -16.55 -1.37
N GLU A 115 6.75 -16.17 -1.50
CA GLU A 115 7.72 -16.33 -0.41
C GLU A 115 7.31 -15.52 0.82
N VAL A 116 6.83 -14.28 0.61
CA VAL A 116 6.38 -13.41 1.70
C VAL A 116 5.07 -13.92 2.31
N ALA A 117 4.19 -14.56 1.52
CA ALA A 117 2.96 -15.17 2.03
C ALA A 117 3.23 -16.21 3.12
N HIS A 118 4.26 -17.04 2.97
CA HIS A 118 4.67 -17.98 4.02
C HIS A 118 5.10 -17.27 5.32
N TYR A 119 5.78 -16.13 5.18
CA TYR A 119 6.10 -15.29 6.34
C TYR A 119 4.86 -14.71 7.03
N LEU A 120 3.78 -14.45 6.26
CA LEU A 120 2.51 -13.90 6.74
C LEU A 120 1.56 -14.96 7.33
N THR A 121 1.93 -16.25 7.34
CA THR A 121 1.09 -17.33 7.86
C THR A 121 0.57 -17.02 9.26
N GLY A 122 -0.75 -16.99 9.42
CA GLY A 122 -1.42 -16.71 10.69
C GLY A 122 -1.35 -15.25 11.16
N LEU A 123 -0.70 -14.36 10.41
CA LEU A 123 -0.66 -12.92 10.70
C LEU A 123 -1.82 -12.20 9.99
N LYS A 124 -2.11 -10.98 10.43
CA LYS A 124 -3.09 -10.11 9.77
C LYS A 124 -2.37 -9.08 8.90
N LEU A 125 -2.86 -8.82 7.68
CA LEU A 125 -2.27 -7.91 6.72
C LEU A 125 -3.17 -6.69 6.49
N ARG A 126 -2.60 -5.48 6.49
CA ARG A 126 -3.24 -4.28 5.97
C ARG A 126 -2.75 -4.01 4.56
N ILE A 127 -3.66 -4.11 3.59
CA ILE A 127 -3.45 -3.72 2.18
C ILE A 127 -3.57 -2.20 2.09
N GLY A 128 -2.54 -1.55 1.59
CA GLY A 128 -2.58 -0.10 1.39
C GLY A 128 -2.60 0.72 2.69
N THR A 129 -1.66 0.50 3.60
CA THR A 129 -1.44 1.45 4.71
C THR A 129 -1.18 2.86 4.19
N TYR A 130 -0.53 2.95 3.04
CA TYR A 130 -0.44 4.13 2.19
C TYR A 130 -0.46 3.67 0.73
N GLY A 131 -1.24 4.36 -0.10
CA GLY A 131 -1.52 4.00 -1.48
C GLY A 131 -2.67 2.98 -1.60
N ASP A 132 -3.29 2.92 -2.76
CA ASP A 132 -4.38 2.01 -3.10
C ASP A 132 -3.83 0.70 -3.67
N GLY A 133 -4.33 -0.44 -3.19
CA GLY A 133 -3.92 -1.75 -3.68
C GLY A 133 -4.06 -1.92 -5.19
N ALA A 134 -5.06 -1.27 -5.78
CA ALA A 134 -5.33 -1.32 -7.22
C ALA A 134 -4.24 -0.68 -8.10
N ALA A 135 -3.27 0.02 -7.50
CA ALA A 135 -2.10 0.50 -8.23
C ALA A 135 -1.19 -0.62 -8.75
N ALA A 136 -1.41 -1.87 -8.32
CA ALA A 136 -0.62 -3.03 -8.73
C ALA A 136 -1.50 -4.23 -9.07
N PRO A 137 -1.00 -5.26 -9.78
CA PRO A 137 -1.77 -6.44 -10.13
C PRO A 137 -2.41 -7.13 -8.93
N VAL A 138 -3.71 -7.42 -9.03
CA VAL A 138 -4.50 -8.08 -7.97
C VAL A 138 -3.88 -9.41 -7.52
N THR A 139 -3.23 -10.12 -8.42
CA THR A 139 -2.56 -11.40 -8.16
C THR A 139 -1.49 -11.31 -7.08
N ILE A 140 -0.84 -10.16 -6.92
CA ILE A 140 0.15 -9.92 -5.86
C ILE A 140 -0.53 -10.03 -4.48
N TRP A 141 -1.68 -9.39 -4.34
CA TRP A 141 -2.44 -9.39 -3.09
C TRP A 141 -3.08 -10.74 -2.81
N GLN A 142 -3.61 -11.42 -3.83
CA GLN A 142 -4.12 -12.79 -3.73
C GLN A 142 -3.04 -13.75 -3.20
N GLN A 143 -1.82 -13.64 -3.72
CA GLN A 143 -0.70 -14.45 -3.24
C GLN A 143 -0.31 -14.09 -1.80
N LEU A 144 -0.23 -12.81 -1.46
CA LEU A 144 0.16 -12.37 -0.13
C LEU A 144 -0.85 -12.77 0.96
N THR A 145 -2.13 -12.82 0.63
CA THR A 145 -3.20 -13.09 1.61
C THR A 145 -3.54 -14.57 1.78
N GLN A 146 -3.00 -15.46 0.93
CA GLN A 146 -3.41 -16.88 0.90
C GLN A 146 -3.23 -17.64 2.23
N PHE A 147 -2.32 -17.18 3.09
CA PHE A 147 -2.04 -17.82 4.39
C PHE A 147 -2.25 -16.89 5.58
N THR A 148 -2.70 -15.65 5.34
CA THR A 148 -3.00 -14.71 6.44
C THR A 148 -4.19 -15.20 7.25
N ALA A 149 -4.20 -14.91 8.55
CA ALA A 149 -5.39 -15.16 9.38
C ALA A 149 -6.55 -14.23 9.01
N ASP A 150 -6.20 -13.01 8.52
CA ASP A 150 -7.17 -12.01 8.12
C ASP A 150 -6.46 -10.89 7.34
N HIS A 151 -7.21 -10.09 6.61
CA HIS A 151 -6.68 -8.89 5.96
C HIS A 151 -7.73 -7.80 5.88
N VAL A 152 -7.27 -6.56 5.72
CA VAL A 152 -8.13 -5.39 5.54
C VAL A 152 -7.49 -4.42 4.55
N GLY A 153 -8.29 -3.84 3.71
CA GLY A 153 -7.91 -2.79 2.77
C GLY A 153 -9.12 -2.02 2.29
N TYR A 154 -8.85 -0.88 1.66
CA TYR A 154 -9.86 -0.04 1.05
C TYR A 154 -9.37 0.40 -0.33
N SER A 155 -10.29 0.56 -1.28
CA SER A 155 -9.97 1.10 -2.59
C SER A 155 -10.97 2.18 -2.98
N HIS A 156 -10.46 3.30 -3.51
CA HIS A 156 -11.24 4.33 -4.19
C HIS A 156 -11.36 4.06 -5.70
N GLN A 157 -10.73 2.98 -6.20
CA GLN A 157 -10.74 2.65 -7.62
C GLN A 157 -11.94 1.79 -8.04
N TRP A 158 -12.81 1.44 -7.10
CA TRP A 158 -13.95 0.54 -7.35
C TRP A 158 -14.97 1.08 -8.37
N LEU A 159 -15.02 2.41 -8.57
CA LEU A 159 -15.83 3.04 -9.63
C LEU A 159 -15.15 3.04 -11.01
N ASN A 160 -13.87 2.64 -11.10
CA ASN A 160 -13.17 2.58 -12.37
C ASN A 160 -13.71 1.40 -13.20
N PRO A 161 -14.14 1.61 -14.47
CA PRO A 161 -14.66 0.52 -15.32
C PRO A 161 -13.68 -0.65 -15.53
N SER A 162 -12.37 -0.42 -15.39
CA SER A 162 -11.36 -1.47 -15.49
C SER A 162 -11.08 -2.21 -14.19
N PHE A 163 -11.79 -1.87 -13.10
CA PHE A 163 -11.62 -2.51 -11.80
C PHE A 163 -12.27 -3.90 -11.80
N ASP A 164 -11.49 -4.94 -11.56
CA ASP A 164 -12.01 -6.31 -11.47
C ASP A 164 -12.71 -6.52 -10.12
N HIS A 165 -14.00 -6.19 -10.07
CA HIS A 165 -14.81 -6.30 -8.85
C HIS A 165 -14.81 -7.73 -8.29
N ALA A 166 -14.81 -8.77 -9.13
CA ALA A 166 -14.87 -10.16 -8.69
C ALA A 166 -13.60 -10.57 -7.93
N ALA A 167 -12.45 -10.08 -8.37
CA ALA A 167 -11.18 -10.36 -7.72
C ALA A 167 -10.96 -9.46 -6.48
N TRP A 168 -11.27 -8.16 -6.59
CA TRP A 168 -10.97 -7.19 -5.55
C TRP A 168 -11.95 -7.23 -4.36
N SER A 169 -13.23 -7.59 -4.55
CA SER A 169 -14.22 -7.70 -3.47
C SER A 169 -13.81 -8.68 -2.36
N LYS A 170 -12.93 -9.62 -2.66
CA LYS A 170 -12.36 -10.57 -1.70
C LYS A 170 -11.17 -10.03 -0.92
N LEU A 171 -10.65 -8.87 -1.30
CA LEU A 171 -9.39 -8.33 -0.79
C LEU A 171 -9.55 -6.99 -0.09
N VAL A 172 -10.46 -6.13 -0.60
CA VAL A 172 -10.65 -4.77 -0.10
C VAL A 172 -12.13 -4.41 -0.06
N MET A 173 -12.46 -3.44 0.78
CA MET A 173 -13.75 -2.79 0.79
C MET A 173 -13.73 -1.58 -0.15
N ALA A 174 -14.88 -1.27 -0.77
CA ALA A 174 -15.08 -0.03 -1.48
C ALA A 174 -15.00 1.15 -0.49
N SER A 175 -14.27 2.20 -0.87
CA SER A 175 -14.27 3.46 -0.14
C SER A 175 -15.28 4.39 -0.79
N ALA A 176 -16.47 4.48 -0.21
CA ALA A 176 -17.53 5.37 -0.67
C ALA A 176 -17.39 6.74 0.00
N ASP A 177 -17.45 7.80 -0.79
CA ASP A 177 -17.27 9.18 -0.34
C ASP A 177 -18.61 9.92 -0.19
N THR A 178 -19.69 9.34 -0.74
CA THR A 178 -21.07 9.85 -0.65
C THR A 178 -22.04 8.74 -0.23
N ILE A 179 -23.24 9.16 0.22
CA ILE A 179 -24.33 8.21 0.55
C ILE A 179 -24.76 7.45 -0.72
N ASP A 180 -24.85 8.13 -1.84
CA ASP A 180 -25.28 7.53 -3.12
C ASP A 180 -24.29 6.45 -3.58
N GLU A 181 -22.99 6.69 -3.43
CA GLU A 181 -21.95 5.68 -3.68
C GLU A 181 -22.07 4.48 -2.72
N ALA A 182 -22.46 4.70 -1.46
CA ALA A 182 -22.53 3.63 -0.47
C ALA A 182 -23.72 2.70 -0.65
N ILE A 183 -24.75 3.10 -1.44
CA ILE A 183 -25.96 2.31 -1.73
C ILE A 183 -25.98 1.72 -3.14
N THR A 184 -24.94 1.99 -3.96
CA THR A 184 -24.76 1.43 -5.30
C THR A 184 -24.12 0.06 -5.25
#